data_0af32fd4657417642f4b398bc31e3417
#
_entry.id   0af32fd4657417642f4b398bc31e3417
#
_cell.length_a   1.000
_cell.length_b   1.000
_cell.length_c   1.000
_cell.angle_alpha   90.00
_cell.angle_beta   90.00
_cell.angle_gamma   90.00
#
_symmetry.space_group_name_H-M   'P 1'
#
loop_
_entity.id
_entity.type
_entity.pdbx_description
1 polymer ?
#
loop_
_entity_poly.entity_id
_entity_poly.type
_entity_poly.pdbx_seq_one_letter_code
_entity_poly.pdbx_strand_id
1 'polypeptide(L)'
;MRYIFGIFAFVCTFTSCGTMKSFKTSDFSTINCVKSIEGNYLNRNSDRISILSRFNIREEANFVTITSENPKEIKLTYFNDSSIIQERVFTGEMKKNYFEIYFLKQQFFIPLLYSSCNIDRVRIGKTNDGKLLIRKFVDQSGTLLFLVGGYSVETPYKFSEAKENRDYTPIHENGLWGYSDLSGNIVIPKKYDFVSLFDKDVARVKLNDKWGLINRQGEEIAPIKYDIISLVDTLSTPSIFRVSIGGKTGILDIDGNELIPVIYDYIGYSVSPNPNYLVVIRLGDKLGRATRTQVVIPAIYSEQVNFLGDRIVYKRDGKNYIADKDGYEYEAEGSLFWGFKAKLETKRKIQFEEQEIE
;
A
#
# COMPACT_ATOMS: atom_id res chain seq x y z
N MET A 1 -76.37 -16.39 -16.24
CA MET A 1 -74.98 -16.84 -16.09
C MET A 1 -74.09 -15.64 -16.35
N ARG A 2 -73.58 -14.96 -15.30
CA ARG A 2 -72.71 -13.78 -15.39
C ARG A 2 -71.30 -14.24 -15.10
N TYR A 3 -70.45 -14.14 -16.07
CA TYR A 3 -69.00 -14.38 -15.91
C TYR A 3 -68.38 -13.12 -15.33
N ILE A 4 -67.84 -13.21 -14.12
CA ILE A 4 -67.04 -12.21 -13.46
C ILE A 4 -65.56 -12.48 -13.91
N PHE A 5 -65.05 -11.65 -14.81
CA PHE A 5 -63.61 -11.61 -15.10
C PHE A 5 -62.93 -10.86 -13.95
N GLY A 6 -62.34 -11.60 -13.04
CA GLY A 6 -61.43 -11.03 -12.06
C GLY A 6 -60.12 -10.65 -12.71
N ILE A 7 -59.91 -9.36 -12.89
CA ILE A 7 -58.60 -8.80 -13.28
C ILE A 7 -57.68 -8.93 -12.05
N PHE A 8 -56.86 -9.97 -12.03
CA PHE A 8 -55.70 -10.01 -11.13
C PHE A 8 -54.71 -8.94 -11.60
N ALA A 9 -54.78 -7.77 -10.99
CA ALA A 9 -53.73 -6.77 -11.09
C ALA A 9 -52.51 -7.31 -10.38
N PHE A 10 -51.65 -8.01 -11.11
CA PHE A 10 -50.30 -8.37 -10.65
C PHE A 10 -49.47 -7.09 -10.56
N VAL A 11 -49.44 -6.49 -9.38
CA VAL A 11 -48.51 -5.40 -9.10
C VAL A 11 -47.14 -6.00 -9.10
N CYS A 12 -46.49 -6.02 -10.28
CA CYS A 12 -45.07 -6.24 -10.41
C CYS A 12 -44.38 -5.08 -9.68
N THR A 13 -44.01 -5.28 -8.45
CA THR A 13 -43.06 -4.42 -7.79
C THR A 13 -41.72 -4.56 -8.57
N PHE A 14 -41.48 -3.58 -9.41
CA PHE A 14 -40.21 -3.46 -10.10
C PHE A 14 -39.10 -3.27 -9.08
N THR A 15 -38.50 -4.36 -8.67
CA THR A 15 -37.27 -4.28 -7.90
C THR A 15 -36.20 -3.79 -8.85
N SER A 16 -35.92 -2.50 -8.75
CA SER A 16 -34.83 -1.84 -9.51
C SER A 16 -33.52 -2.54 -9.21
N CYS A 17 -32.83 -2.93 -10.26
CA CYS A 17 -31.47 -3.42 -10.21
C CYS A 17 -30.61 -2.50 -9.30
N GLY A 18 -29.97 -3.06 -8.31
CA GLY A 18 -29.06 -2.32 -7.43
C GLY A 18 -29.69 -1.52 -6.29
N THR A 19 -31.01 -1.63 -6.03
CA THR A 19 -31.68 -0.92 -4.92
C THR A 19 -31.98 -1.79 -3.71
N MET A 20 -31.78 -3.09 -3.76
CA MET A 20 -32.23 -4.02 -2.73
C MET A 20 -31.39 -4.09 -1.44
N LYS A 21 -30.22 -3.48 -1.39
CA LYS A 21 -29.53 -3.29 -0.10
C LYS A 21 -29.64 -1.82 0.28
N SER A 22 -30.29 -1.59 1.43
CA SER A 22 -30.45 -0.25 2.00
C SER A 22 -29.10 0.45 2.09
N PHE A 23 -28.82 1.29 1.12
CA PHE A 23 -27.70 2.21 1.15
C PHE A 23 -27.90 3.18 2.31
N LYS A 24 -27.08 3.07 3.35
CA LYS A 24 -27.10 4.03 4.45
C LYS A 24 -26.36 5.28 4.02
N THR A 25 -27.09 6.29 3.59
CA THR A 25 -26.51 7.63 3.31
C THR A 25 -25.91 8.26 4.56
N SER A 26 -26.27 7.77 5.75
CA SER A 26 -25.75 8.20 7.05
C SER A 26 -24.24 7.99 7.22
N ASP A 27 -23.61 7.15 6.41
CA ASP A 27 -22.16 6.91 6.49
C ASP A 27 -21.35 8.07 5.89
N PHE A 28 -21.98 8.89 5.06
CA PHE A 28 -21.36 10.09 4.49
C PHE A 28 -21.74 11.32 5.31
N SER A 29 -20.77 12.17 5.59
CA SER A 29 -21.03 13.52 6.07
C SER A 29 -21.73 14.35 5.00
N THR A 30 -22.42 15.40 5.41
CA THR A 30 -23.03 16.31 4.44
C THR A 30 -21.95 17.06 3.67
N ILE A 31 -21.92 16.88 2.35
CA ILE A 31 -21.07 17.64 1.43
C ILE A 31 -21.95 18.31 0.37
N ASN A 32 -21.68 19.57 0.07
CA ASN A 32 -22.52 20.37 -0.83
C ASN A 32 -21.93 20.48 -2.25
N CYS A 33 -20.67 20.14 -2.43
CA CYS A 33 -19.99 20.21 -3.72
C CYS A 33 -18.86 19.19 -3.81
N VAL A 34 -18.42 18.90 -5.03
CA VAL A 34 -17.32 17.97 -5.30
C VAL A 34 -16.00 18.43 -4.67
N LYS A 35 -15.78 19.75 -4.53
CA LYS A 35 -14.59 20.32 -3.86
C LYS A 35 -14.44 19.87 -2.41
N SER A 36 -15.54 19.48 -1.74
CA SER A 36 -15.48 18.97 -0.37
C SER A 36 -14.71 17.64 -0.23
N ILE A 37 -14.50 16.90 -1.34
CA ILE A 37 -13.73 15.66 -1.35
C ILE A 37 -12.28 15.87 -1.83
N GLU A 38 -11.93 17.08 -2.25
CA GLU A 38 -10.56 17.42 -2.60
C GLU A 38 -9.63 17.22 -1.42
N GLY A 39 -8.42 16.82 -1.72
CA GLY A 39 -7.40 16.58 -0.70
C GLY A 39 -6.39 15.55 -1.13
N ASN A 40 -5.54 15.22 -0.19
CA ASN A 40 -4.47 14.27 -0.36
C ASN A 40 -4.69 13.13 0.60
N TYR A 41 -4.59 11.93 0.07
CA TYR A 41 -4.94 10.73 0.79
C TYR A 41 -3.83 9.70 0.67
N LEU A 42 -3.61 8.95 1.75
CA LEU A 42 -2.81 7.74 1.66
C LEU A 42 -3.50 6.78 0.69
N ASN A 43 -2.78 6.34 -0.34
CA ASN A 43 -3.34 5.44 -1.34
C ASN A 43 -3.79 4.10 -0.74
N ARG A 44 -3.17 3.65 0.36
CA ARG A 44 -3.54 2.42 1.05
C ARG A 44 -4.11 2.71 2.44
N ASN A 45 -5.20 2.05 2.78
CA ASN A 45 -5.78 2.08 4.13
C ASN A 45 -5.12 1.03 5.05
N SER A 46 -5.59 0.92 6.31
CA SER A 46 -5.14 -0.10 7.29
C SER A 46 -5.24 -1.53 6.78
N ASP A 47 -6.22 -1.81 5.91
CA ASP A 47 -6.44 -3.13 5.34
C ASP A 47 -5.64 -3.34 4.03
N ARG A 48 -4.71 -2.41 3.72
CA ARG A 48 -3.88 -2.38 2.51
C ARG A 48 -4.66 -2.27 1.19
N ILE A 49 -5.89 -1.84 1.27
CA ILE A 49 -6.71 -1.58 0.09
C ILE A 49 -6.31 -0.24 -0.52
N SER A 50 -6.04 -0.22 -1.81
CA SER A 50 -5.62 0.98 -2.55
C SER A 50 -6.81 1.80 -3.06
N ILE A 51 -6.72 3.13 -2.97
CA ILE A 51 -7.65 4.05 -3.64
C ILE A 51 -7.68 3.75 -5.13
N LEU A 52 -6.50 3.70 -5.78
CA LEU A 52 -6.37 3.50 -7.22
C LEU A 52 -7.07 2.24 -7.69
N SER A 53 -6.96 1.14 -6.93
CA SER A 53 -7.64 -0.10 -7.25
C SER A 53 -9.19 0.01 -7.22
N ARG A 54 -9.74 0.95 -6.45
CA ARG A 54 -11.20 1.21 -6.45
C ARG A 54 -11.64 1.91 -7.73
N PHE A 55 -10.73 2.63 -8.37
CA PHE A 55 -10.95 3.30 -9.67
C PHE A 55 -10.52 2.44 -10.88
N ASN A 56 -10.30 1.15 -10.68
CA ASN A 56 -9.82 0.22 -11.73
C ASN A 56 -8.45 0.60 -12.30
N ILE A 57 -7.64 1.30 -11.52
CA ILE A 57 -6.26 1.67 -11.83
C ILE A 57 -5.35 0.61 -11.21
N ARG A 58 -4.43 0.05 -12.01
CA ARG A 58 -3.54 -1.06 -11.59
C ARG A 58 -2.18 -0.58 -11.09
N GLU A 59 -1.85 0.67 -11.37
CA GLU A 59 -0.59 1.28 -10.96
C GLU A 59 -0.52 1.39 -9.44
N GLU A 60 0.69 1.30 -8.91
CA GLU A 60 0.96 1.49 -7.50
C GLU A 60 1.43 2.92 -7.23
N ALA A 61 0.97 3.48 -6.13
CA ALA A 61 1.38 4.79 -5.63
C ALA A 61 1.26 4.81 -4.10
N ASN A 62 1.99 5.72 -3.47
CA ASN A 62 1.89 5.92 -2.03
C ASN A 62 0.77 6.90 -1.67
N PHE A 63 0.57 7.93 -2.50
CA PHE A 63 -0.40 9.01 -2.28
C PHE A 63 -1.25 9.23 -3.51
N VAL A 64 -2.48 9.70 -3.27
CA VAL A 64 -3.41 10.12 -4.30
C VAL A 64 -3.95 11.49 -3.94
N THR A 65 -3.77 12.45 -4.84
CA THR A 65 -4.41 13.76 -4.76
C THR A 65 -5.70 13.73 -5.53
N ILE A 66 -6.79 14.18 -4.92
CA ILE A 66 -8.09 14.35 -5.58
C ILE A 66 -8.33 15.85 -5.74
N THR A 67 -8.52 16.30 -6.97
CA THR A 67 -8.89 17.66 -7.33
C THR A 67 -10.11 17.68 -8.24
N SER A 68 -10.75 18.84 -8.39
CA SER A 68 -11.91 19.01 -9.26
C SER A 68 -11.86 20.41 -9.90
N GLU A 69 -11.79 20.45 -11.21
CA GLU A 69 -11.82 21.69 -12.00
C GLU A 69 -13.27 22.09 -12.34
N ASN A 70 -14.18 21.13 -12.37
CA ASN A 70 -15.60 21.36 -12.62
C ASN A 70 -16.48 20.42 -11.80
N PRO A 71 -17.79 20.73 -11.62
CA PRO A 71 -18.69 19.95 -10.75
C PRO A 71 -18.98 18.52 -11.20
N LYS A 72 -18.60 18.15 -12.41
CA LYS A 72 -18.89 16.84 -13.01
C LYS A 72 -17.67 15.95 -13.11
N GLU A 73 -16.50 16.42 -12.68
CA GLU A 73 -15.25 15.69 -12.84
C GLU A 73 -14.41 15.71 -11.58
N ILE A 74 -13.74 14.62 -11.33
CA ILE A 74 -12.63 14.55 -10.39
C ILE A 74 -11.38 14.09 -11.12
N LYS A 75 -10.25 14.66 -10.75
CA LYS A 75 -8.94 14.29 -11.23
C LYS A 75 -8.17 13.63 -10.10
N LEU A 76 -7.66 12.43 -10.36
CA LEU A 76 -6.74 11.71 -9.50
C LEU A 76 -5.34 11.93 -10.04
N THR A 77 -4.49 12.57 -9.23
CA THR A 77 -3.05 12.69 -9.50
C THR A 77 -2.32 11.80 -8.54
N TYR A 78 -1.44 10.94 -9.03
CA TYR A 78 -0.71 10.00 -8.21
C TYR A 78 0.71 9.81 -8.71
N PHE A 79 1.61 9.53 -7.75
CA PHE A 79 3.02 9.31 -7.99
C PHE A 79 3.29 7.81 -7.85
N ASN A 80 3.91 7.21 -8.86
CA ASN A 80 4.53 5.91 -8.72
C ASN A 80 6.03 6.05 -8.45
N ASP A 81 6.64 4.99 -7.92
CA ASP A 81 8.08 4.98 -7.58
C ASP A 81 9.01 5.17 -8.78
N SER A 82 8.47 5.13 -10.01
CA SER A 82 9.23 5.31 -11.25
C SER A 82 9.26 6.74 -11.80
N SER A 83 8.95 7.75 -10.99
CA SER A 83 9.16 9.17 -11.34
C SER A 83 8.09 9.82 -12.22
N ILE A 84 7.02 9.16 -12.57
CA ILE A 84 6.00 9.75 -13.44
C ILE A 84 4.78 10.13 -12.59
N ILE A 85 4.45 11.42 -12.58
CA ILE A 85 3.13 11.88 -12.14
C ILE A 85 2.14 11.40 -13.20
N GLN A 86 1.20 10.56 -12.79
CA GLN A 86 0.09 10.18 -13.65
C GLN A 86 -1.18 10.85 -13.18
N GLU A 87 -2.01 11.21 -14.15
CA GLU A 87 -3.30 11.80 -13.91
C GLU A 87 -4.39 10.98 -14.61
N ARG A 88 -5.52 10.86 -13.94
CA ARG A 88 -6.74 10.25 -14.49
C ARG A 88 -7.93 11.12 -14.13
N VAL A 89 -8.72 11.45 -15.12
CA VAL A 89 -9.97 12.21 -14.93
C VAL A 89 -11.16 11.25 -15.01
N PHE A 90 -12.08 11.41 -14.09
CA PHE A 90 -13.30 10.62 -14.00
C PHE A 90 -14.51 11.54 -13.99
N THR A 91 -15.42 11.30 -14.92
CA THR A 91 -16.69 12.01 -15.01
C THR A 91 -17.73 11.34 -14.10
N GLY A 92 -18.50 12.14 -13.38
CA GLY A 92 -19.51 11.67 -12.45
C GLY A 92 -20.57 12.71 -12.17
N GLU A 93 -21.38 12.43 -11.15
CA GLU A 93 -22.44 13.33 -10.71
C GLU A 93 -22.42 13.53 -9.21
N MET A 94 -22.59 14.77 -8.77
CA MET A 94 -22.80 15.10 -7.39
C MET A 94 -24.22 14.69 -6.96
N LYS A 95 -24.31 13.88 -5.93
CA LYS A 95 -25.55 13.52 -5.22
C LYS A 95 -25.56 14.24 -3.85
N LYS A 96 -26.59 14.03 -3.04
CA LYS A 96 -26.78 14.77 -1.79
C LYS A 96 -25.55 14.83 -0.87
N ASN A 97 -24.82 13.69 -0.74
CA ASN A 97 -23.71 13.57 0.21
C ASN A 97 -22.46 12.89 -0.38
N TYR A 98 -22.43 12.65 -1.67
CA TYR A 98 -21.34 11.95 -2.33
C TYR A 98 -21.29 12.26 -3.83
N PHE A 99 -20.13 12.06 -4.41
CA PHE A 99 -19.93 12.10 -5.87
C PHE A 99 -19.98 10.66 -6.40
N GLU A 100 -20.75 10.42 -7.46
CA GLU A 100 -20.99 9.07 -8.01
C GLU A 100 -20.42 8.94 -9.42
N ILE A 101 -19.62 7.89 -9.62
CA ILE A 101 -18.96 7.58 -10.89
C ILE A 101 -19.40 6.18 -11.31
N TYR A 102 -19.80 6.02 -12.58
CA TYR A 102 -20.10 4.73 -13.18
C TYR A 102 -18.96 4.34 -14.13
N PHE A 103 -18.31 3.22 -13.88
CA PHE A 103 -17.40 2.56 -14.82
C PHE A 103 -18.14 1.71 -15.82
N LEU A 104 -19.26 1.11 -15.38
CA LEU A 104 -20.16 0.32 -16.19
C LEU A 104 -21.58 0.50 -15.70
N LYS A 105 -22.51 0.70 -16.63
CA LYS A 105 -23.95 0.76 -16.34
C LYS A 105 -24.70 0.17 -17.53
N GLN A 106 -24.96 -1.12 -17.46
CA GLN A 106 -25.75 -1.83 -18.48
C GLN A 106 -26.92 -2.50 -17.77
N GLN A 107 -28.11 -2.18 -18.23
CA GLN A 107 -29.36 -2.75 -17.73
C GLN A 107 -30.21 -3.10 -18.93
N PHE A 108 -30.68 -4.31 -18.95
CA PHE A 108 -31.58 -4.80 -19.99
C PHE A 108 -32.78 -5.47 -19.35
N PHE A 109 -33.95 -5.23 -19.89
CA PHE A 109 -35.21 -5.75 -19.34
C PHE A 109 -36.20 -6.11 -20.44
N ILE A 110 -36.65 -7.36 -20.43
CA ILE A 110 -37.78 -7.83 -21.22
C ILE A 110 -38.83 -8.32 -20.20
N PRO A 111 -40.04 -7.69 -20.13
CA PRO A 111 -41.05 -8.08 -19.17
C PRO A 111 -41.33 -9.59 -19.20
N LEU A 112 -41.36 -10.21 -18.01
CA LEU A 112 -41.65 -11.62 -17.77
C LEU A 112 -40.64 -12.63 -18.30
N LEU A 113 -39.67 -12.20 -19.14
CA LEU A 113 -38.76 -13.13 -19.81
C LEU A 113 -37.35 -13.04 -19.27
N TYR A 114 -36.78 -11.84 -19.28
CA TYR A 114 -35.35 -11.66 -19.01
C TYR A 114 -35.05 -10.29 -18.42
N SER A 115 -34.17 -10.26 -17.43
CA SER A 115 -33.49 -9.04 -17.02
C SER A 115 -31.99 -9.30 -16.82
N SER A 116 -31.17 -8.31 -17.11
CA SER A 116 -29.77 -8.32 -16.72
C SER A 116 -29.37 -6.96 -16.16
N CYS A 117 -28.51 -7.00 -15.17
CA CYS A 117 -27.95 -5.84 -14.54
C CYS A 117 -26.44 -6.04 -14.43
N ASN A 118 -25.69 -5.12 -15.01
CA ASN A 118 -24.24 -5.12 -14.92
C ASN A 118 -23.82 -3.69 -14.59
N ILE A 119 -23.50 -3.47 -13.33
CA ILE A 119 -23.14 -2.17 -12.78
C ILE A 119 -21.79 -2.27 -12.07
N ASP A 120 -20.89 -1.37 -12.41
CA ASP A 120 -19.69 -1.08 -11.65
C ASP A 120 -19.65 0.42 -11.38
N ARG A 121 -19.73 0.80 -10.11
CA ARG A 121 -19.72 2.21 -9.70
C ARG A 121 -18.96 2.44 -8.43
N VAL A 122 -18.51 3.69 -8.27
CA VAL A 122 -17.91 4.19 -7.04
C VAL A 122 -18.70 5.40 -6.56
N ARG A 123 -18.91 5.48 -5.25
CA ARG A 123 -19.41 6.65 -4.53
C ARG A 123 -18.34 7.16 -3.60
N ILE A 124 -18.06 8.46 -3.66
CA ILE A 124 -16.98 9.11 -2.93
C ILE A 124 -17.55 10.25 -2.11
N GLY A 125 -17.17 10.30 -0.85
CA GLY A 125 -17.54 11.38 0.05
C GLY A 125 -16.62 11.40 1.26
N LYS A 126 -16.96 12.18 2.27
CA LYS A 126 -16.25 12.21 3.56
C LYS A 126 -17.09 11.58 4.66
N THR A 127 -16.43 10.99 5.64
CA THR A 127 -17.04 10.58 6.90
C THR A 127 -17.14 11.75 7.87
N ASN A 128 -17.91 11.61 8.94
CA ASN A 128 -18.03 12.66 9.96
C ASN A 128 -16.70 12.97 10.69
N ASP A 129 -15.75 12.01 10.69
CA ASP A 129 -14.38 12.17 11.21
C ASP A 129 -13.39 12.67 10.12
N GLY A 130 -13.90 13.15 8.98
CA GLY A 130 -13.10 13.79 7.91
C GLY A 130 -12.35 12.85 6.98
N LYS A 131 -12.42 11.52 7.17
CA LYS A 131 -11.76 10.57 6.27
C LYS A 131 -12.47 10.47 4.93
N LEU A 132 -11.72 10.17 3.88
CA LEU A 132 -12.30 9.83 2.58
C LEU A 132 -13.01 8.49 2.67
N LEU A 133 -14.28 8.45 2.29
CA LEU A 133 -15.07 7.22 2.20
C LEU A 133 -15.34 6.90 0.73
N ILE A 134 -14.86 5.75 0.29
CA ILE A 134 -15.11 5.21 -1.04
C ILE A 134 -15.99 3.96 -0.88
N ARG A 135 -17.13 3.93 -1.57
CA ARG A 135 -18.01 2.74 -1.64
C ARG A 135 -17.98 2.20 -3.06
N LYS A 136 -17.39 1.03 -3.23
CA LYS A 136 -17.37 0.30 -4.51
C LYS A 136 -18.60 -0.61 -4.55
N PHE A 137 -19.38 -0.49 -5.61
CA PHE A 137 -20.58 -1.32 -5.86
C PHE A 137 -20.42 -2.07 -7.17
N VAL A 138 -20.59 -3.36 -7.11
CA VAL A 138 -20.61 -4.24 -8.28
C VAL A 138 -21.89 -5.06 -8.25
N ASP A 139 -22.64 -5.06 -9.34
CA ASP A 139 -23.82 -5.87 -9.54
C ASP A 139 -23.72 -6.60 -10.87
N GLN A 140 -23.74 -7.91 -10.81
CA GLN A 140 -23.81 -8.80 -11.96
C GLN A 140 -24.93 -9.79 -11.72
N SER A 141 -26.16 -9.32 -11.86
CA SER A 141 -27.35 -10.09 -11.58
C SER A 141 -28.30 -10.10 -12.77
N GLY A 142 -29.23 -11.05 -12.77
CA GLY A 142 -30.23 -11.14 -13.80
C GLY A 142 -31.30 -12.16 -13.48
N THR A 143 -32.37 -12.15 -14.29
CA THR A 143 -33.44 -13.12 -14.23
C THR A 143 -33.68 -13.68 -15.63
N LEU A 144 -33.96 -14.99 -15.68
CA LEU A 144 -34.47 -15.66 -16.88
C LEU A 144 -35.77 -16.35 -16.48
N LEU A 145 -36.87 -15.88 -17.04
CA LEU A 145 -38.23 -16.28 -16.58
C LEU A 145 -38.39 -16.03 -15.08
N PHE A 146 -38.41 -17.09 -14.28
CA PHE A 146 -38.56 -17.02 -12.80
C PHE A 146 -37.25 -17.38 -12.05
N LEU A 147 -36.19 -17.70 -12.80
CA LEU A 147 -34.87 -18.00 -12.23
C LEU A 147 -34.05 -16.73 -12.04
N VAL A 148 -33.59 -16.51 -10.81
CA VAL A 148 -32.76 -15.38 -10.44
C VAL A 148 -31.31 -15.88 -10.26
N GLY A 149 -30.34 -15.21 -10.83
CA GLY A 149 -28.94 -15.54 -10.69
C GLY A 149 -28.06 -14.30 -10.60
N GLY A 150 -26.83 -14.48 -10.11
CA GLY A 150 -25.83 -13.42 -10.01
C GLY A 150 -25.56 -12.96 -8.58
N TYR A 151 -24.81 -11.87 -8.44
CA TYR A 151 -24.46 -11.30 -7.15
C TYR A 151 -24.47 -9.77 -7.20
N SER A 152 -24.65 -9.17 -6.03
CA SER A 152 -24.56 -7.72 -5.82
C SER A 152 -23.80 -7.48 -4.54
N VAL A 153 -22.71 -6.68 -4.60
CA VAL A 153 -21.85 -6.38 -3.46
C VAL A 153 -21.57 -4.88 -3.41
N GLU A 154 -21.72 -4.29 -2.23
CA GLU A 154 -21.26 -2.94 -1.93
C GLU A 154 -20.29 -2.98 -0.75
N THR A 155 -19.09 -2.46 -0.94
CA THR A 155 -18.05 -2.48 0.08
C THR A 155 -17.58 -1.05 0.36
N PRO A 156 -17.61 -0.60 1.64
CA PRO A 156 -17.09 0.67 2.06
C PRO A 156 -15.59 0.56 2.37
N TYR A 157 -14.82 1.59 1.99
CA TYR A 157 -13.39 1.73 2.27
C TYR A 157 -13.12 3.13 2.79
N LYS A 158 -12.44 3.22 3.93
CA LYS A 158 -12.04 4.49 4.54
C LYS A 158 -10.55 4.71 4.35
N PHE A 159 -10.19 5.92 3.95
CA PHE A 159 -8.81 6.33 3.74
C PHE A 159 -8.53 7.57 4.57
N SER A 160 -7.41 7.57 5.27
CA SER A 160 -6.95 8.72 6.01
C SER A 160 -6.46 9.79 5.04
N GLU A 161 -6.78 11.02 5.36
CA GLU A 161 -6.11 12.15 4.75
C GLU A 161 -4.62 12.01 5.08
N ALA A 162 -3.78 12.15 4.09
CA ALA A 162 -2.37 12.28 4.33
C ALA A 162 -2.21 13.57 5.13
N LYS A 163 -1.93 13.44 6.41
CA LYS A 163 -1.50 14.57 7.25
C LYS A 163 -0.09 14.93 6.81
N GLU A 164 0.01 15.44 5.62
CA GLU A 164 1.23 16.08 5.21
C GLU A 164 1.25 17.46 5.81
N ASN A 165 2.31 17.74 6.50
CA ASN A 165 2.84 19.07 6.64
C ASN A 165 3.29 19.49 5.22
N ARG A 166 2.32 19.94 4.39
CA ARG A 166 2.59 20.35 3.01
C ARG A 166 3.07 21.77 2.97
N ASP A 167 4.14 22.03 3.67
CA ASP A 167 4.77 23.32 3.50
C ASP A 167 5.50 23.41 2.16
N TYR A 168 5.77 22.24 1.51
CA TYR A 168 6.54 22.17 0.27
C TYR A 168 5.86 21.34 -0.82
N THR A 169 5.79 21.89 -2.02
CA THR A 169 5.26 21.25 -3.22
C THR A 169 6.36 21.02 -4.23
N PRO A 170 6.51 19.82 -4.80
CA PRO A 170 7.43 19.60 -5.91
C PRO A 170 7.15 20.53 -7.08
N ILE A 171 8.18 21.18 -7.60
CA ILE A 171 8.12 22.04 -8.78
C ILE A 171 9.11 21.55 -9.84
N HIS A 172 8.71 21.68 -11.10
CA HIS A 172 9.50 21.19 -12.23
C HIS A 172 9.65 22.29 -13.28
N GLU A 173 10.85 22.45 -13.80
CA GLU A 173 11.14 23.33 -14.92
C GLU A 173 12.45 22.91 -15.62
N ASN A 174 12.44 22.96 -16.95
CA ASN A 174 13.60 22.61 -17.79
C ASN A 174 14.20 21.22 -17.49
N GLY A 175 13.35 20.25 -17.14
CA GLY A 175 13.77 18.89 -16.82
C GLY A 175 14.28 18.69 -15.38
N LEU A 176 14.34 19.73 -14.57
CA LEU A 176 14.84 19.68 -13.19
C LEU A 176 13.73 19.92 -12.16
N TRP A 177 13.83 19.22 -11.05
CA TRP A 177 12.92 19.29 -9.92
C TRP A 177 13.53 19.99 -8.72
N GLY A 178 12.65 20.66 -7.97
CA GLY A 178 12.91 21.27 -6.66
C GLY A 178 11.61 21.37 -5.86
N TYR A 179 11.56 22.25 -4.89
CA TYR A 179 10.35 22.47 -4.09
C TYR A 179 10.07 23.97 -3.92
N SER A 180 8.78 24.30 -3.90
CA SER A 180 8.27 25.61 -3.46
C SER A 180 7.46 25.47 -2.18
N ASP A 181 7.30 26.59 -1.46
CA ASP A 181 6.31 26.73 -0.42
C ASP A 181 4.87 26.89 -1.02
N LEU A 182 3.88 26.97 -0.16
CA LEU A 182 2.47 27.18 -0.56
C LEU A 182 2.22 28.51 -1.24
N SER A 183 3.12 29.50 -1.07
CA SER A 183 3.06 30.81 -1.72
C SER A 183 3.73 30.83 -3.10
N GLY A 184 4.34 29.70 -3.50
CA GLY A 184 5.06 29.56 -4.77
C GLY A 184 6.53 30.01 -4.71
N ASN A 185 7.07 30.38 -3.54
CA ASN A 185 8.48 30.72 -3.41
C ASN A 185 9.32 29.46 -3.47
N ILE A 186 10.42 29.47 -4.21
CA ILE A 186 11.37 28.34 -4.29
C ILE A 186 12.08 28.22 -2.95
N VAL A 187 11.89 27.09 -2.26
CA VAL A 187 12.56 26.76 -0.99
C VAL A 187 13.74 25.80 -1.19
N ILE A 188 13.62 24.88 -2.15
CA ILE A 188 14.72 24.01 -2.56
C ILE A 188 14.91 24.17 -4.07
N PRO A 189 16.09 24.60 -4.53
CA PRO A 189 16.35 24.87 -5.94
C PRO A 189 16.07 23.68 -6.84
N LYS A 190 15.62 23.95 -8.07
CA LYS A 190 15.42 22.96 -9.13
C LYS A 190 16.79 22.47 -9.63
N LYS A 191 17.28 21.38 -9.09
CA LYS A 191 18.59 20.78 -9.42
C LYS A 191 18.56 19.27 -9.53
N TYR A 192 17.46 18.62 -9.16
CA TYR A 192 17.34 17.16 -9.14
C TYR A 192 16.64 16.64 -10.41
N ASP A 193 17.04 15.47 -10.87
CA ASP A 193 16.37 14.77 -11.97
C ASP A 193 14.96 14.29 -11.54
N PHE A 194 14.77 14.08 -10.24
CA PHE A 194 13.50 13.71 -9.64
C PHE A 194 13.46 14.03 -8.15
N VAL A 195 12.26 14.31 -7.62
CA VAL A 195 12.00 14.45 -6.20
C VAL A 195 10.68 13.78 -5.82
N SER A 196 10.64 13.09 -4.67
CA SER A 196 9.39 12.57 -4.10
C SER A 196 8.64 13.65 -3.35
N LEU A 197 7.42 13.37 -2.89
CA LEU A 197 6.83 14.16 -1.80
C LEU A 197 7.64 13.95 -0.52
N PHE A 198 7.60 14.94 0.38
CA PHE A 198 8.13 14.76 1.72
C PHE A 198 7.26 13.76 2.49
N ASP A 199 7.89 12.72 3.02
CA ASP A 199 7.31 11.86 4.06
C ASP A 199 7.80 12.38 5.41
N LYS A 200 6.91 13.04 6.17
CA LYS A 200 7.28 13.82 7.36
C LYS A 200 8.28 14.93 6.98
N ASP A 201 9.53 14.76 7.35
CA ASP A 201 10.59 15.74 7.15
C ASP A 201 11.65 15.30 6.12
N VAL A 202 11.42 14.16 5.45
CA VAL A 202 12.38 13.55 4.53
C VAL A 202 11.79 13.37 3.14
N ALA A 203 12.55 13.70 2.12
CA ALA A 203 12.23 13.42 0.72
C ALA A 203 13.34 12.63 0.03
N ARG A 204 12.94 11.76 -0.88
CA ARG A 204 13.86 11.08 -1.78
C ARG A 204 14.15 11.99 -2.97
N VAL A 205 15.39 12.12 -3.31
CA VAL A 205 15.83 12.88 -4.50
C VAL A 205 16.71 12.02 -5.39
N LYS A 206 16.65 12.27 -6.70
CA LYS A 206 17.51 11.62 -7.68
C LYS A 206 18.34 12.65 -8.41
N LEU A 207 19.62 12.38 -8.58
CA LEU A 207 20.54 13.20 -9.34
C LEU A 207 21.59 12.29 -10.00
N ASN A 208 21.82 12.45 -11.31
CA ASN A 208 22.76 11.64 -12.09
C ASN A 208 22.53 10.13 -11.88
N ASP A 209 21.28 9.70 -11.99
CA ASP A 209 20.82 8.32 -11.81
C ASP A 209 21.04 7.72 -10.41
N LYS A 210 21.47 8.48 -9.42
CA LYS A 210 21.63 8.05 -8.04
C LYS A 210 20.58 8.70 -7.14
N TRP A 211 20.16 7.96 -6.13
CA TRP A 211 19.21 8.38 -5.13
C TRP A 211 19.87 8.80 -3.84
N GLY A 212 19.27 9.77 -3.15
CA GLY A 212 19.61 10.20 -1.80
C GLY A 212 18.37 10.63 -1.03
N LEU A 213 18.56 11.01 0.23
CA LEU A 213 17.53 11.56 1.10
C LEU A 213 17.93 12.99 1.48
N ILE A 214 16.93 13.89 1.50
CA ILE A 214 17.11 15.28 1.95
C ILE A 214 16.09 15.63 3.03
N ASN A 215 16.46 16.56 3.91
CA ASN A 215 15.55 17.20 4.84
C ASN A 215 14.81 18.39 4.19
N ARG A 216 13.93 19.05 4.97
CA ARG A 216 13.18 20.24 4.50
C ARG A 216 14.04 21.45 4.16
N GLN A 217 15.26 21.53 4.66
CA GLN A 217 16.23 22.55 4.33
C GLN A 217 16.98 22.27 3.02
N GLY A 218 16.78 21.08 2.43
CA GLY A 218 17.46 20.61 1.23
C GLY A 218 18.86 20.07 1.52
N GLU A 219 19.16 19.78 2.78
CA GLU A 219 20.43 19.16 3.21
C GLU A 219 20.34 17.64 3.05
N GLU A 220 21.42 17.01 2.65
CA GLU A 220 21.49 15.56 2.49
C GLU A 220 21.49 14.87 3.85
N ILE A 221 20.45 14.08 4.13
CA ILE A 221 20.37 13.14 5.27
C ILE A 221 21.08 11.85 4.91
N ALA A 222 20.85 11.34 3.71
CA ALA A 222 21.60 10.23 3.15
C ALA A 222 22.19 10.66 1.80
N PRO A 223 23.49 10.40 1.55
CA PRO A 223 24.17 10.88 0.35
C PRO A 223 23.55 10.34 -0.92
N ILE A 224 23.63 11.13 -2.01
CA ILE A 224 23.10 10.75 -3.33
C ILE A 224 24.08 9.77 -3.99
N LYS A 225 24.04 8.51 -3.56
CA LYS A 225 24.93 7.42 -4.04
C LYS A 225 24.21 6.12 -4.33
N TYR A 226 22.96 5.97 -3.89
CA TYR A 226 22.23 4.72 -3.96
C TYR A 226 21.64 4.49 -5.35
N ASP A 227 21.62 3.24 -5.81
CA ASP A 227 20.97 2.85 -7.05
C ASP A 227 19.44 2.88 -6.90
N ILE A 228 18.96 2.50 -5.72
CA ILE A 228 17.54 2.48 -5.39
C ILE A 228 17.37 2.93 -3.94
N ILE A 229 16.36 3.78 -3.69
CA ILE A 229 15.81 4.04 -2.36
C ILE A 229 14.30 3.84 -2.42
N SER A 230 13.77 2.90 -1.65
CA SER A 230 12.33 2.66 -1.54
C SER A 230 11.87 2.76 -0.08
N LEU A 231 10.73 3.39 0.14
CA LEU A 231 10.09 3.43 1.45
C LEU A 231 9.52 2.04 1.76
N VAL A 232 9.89 1.46 2.90
CA VAL A 232 9.49 0.08 3.24
C VAL A 232 8.07 0.03 3.76
N ASP A 233 7.66 1.02 4.55
CA ASP A 233 6.31 1.07 5.14
C ASP A 233 5.96 2.49 5.58
N THR A 234 4.80 2.97 5.15
CA THR A 234 4.24 4.27 5.55
C THR A 234 3.33 4.18 6.79
N LEU A 235 2.95 2.97 7.20
CA LEU A 235 2.02 2.74 8.31
C LEU A 235 2.72 2.51 9.64
N SER A 236 3.99 2.09 9.61
CA SER A 236 4.80 1.95 10.82
C SER A 236 5.60 3.22 11.09
N THR A 237 5.61 3.65 12.33
CA THR A 237 6.49 4.71 12.82
C THR A 237 7.66 4.09 13.58
N PRO A 238 8.90 4.47 13.29
CA PRO A 238 9.37 5.44 12.28
C PRO A 238 9.40 4.87 10.86
N SER A 239 9.38 5.76 9.85
CA SER A 239 9.61 5.39 8.45
C SER A 239 11.03 4.85 8.27
N ILE A 240 11.19 3.79 7.48
CA ILE A 240 12.49 3.20 7.14
C ILE A 240 12.61 3.05 5.63
N PHE A 241 13.84 3.14 5.14
CA PHE A 241 14.13 3.09 3.72
C PHE A 241 15.00 1.87 3.39
N ARG A 242 14.57 1.09 2.44
CA ARG A 242 15.42 0.09 1.81
C ARG A 242 16.29 0.78 0.77
N VAL A 243 17.58 0.55 0.83
CA VAL A 243 18.55 1.13 -0.10
C VAL A 243 19.37 0.03 -0.77
N SER A 244 19.86 0.30 -1.98
CA SER A 244 20.81 -0.60 -2.62
C SER A 244 21.95 0.16 -3.32
N ILE A 245 23.14 -0.46 -3.36
CA ILE A 245 24.31 -0.02 -4.10
C ILE A 245 24.99 -1.25 -4.67
N GLY A 246 25.26 -1.29 -5.99
CA GLY A 246 26.01 -2.38 -6.62
C GLY A 246 25.37 -3.75 -6.40
N GLY A 247 24.03 -3.81 -6.31
CA GLY A 247 23.28 -5.03 -6.04
C GLY A 247 23.24 -5.45 -4.56
N LYS A 248 23.91 -4.73 -3.67
CA LYS A 248 23.82 -4.95 -2.22
C LYS A 248 22.70 -4.11 -1.62
N THR A 249 22.03 -4.63 -0.63
CA THR A 249 20.84 -4.04 0.01
C THR A 249 21.07 -3.82 1.50
N GLY A 250 20.56 -2.71 2.01
CA GLY A 250 20.52 -2.36 3.43
C GLY A 250 19.25 -1.62 3.80
N ILE A 251 19.16 -1.17 5.03
CA ILE A 251 18.04 -0.40 5.57
C ILE A 251 18.57 0.84 6.28
N LEU A 252 18.00 2.00 5.95
CA LEU A 252 18.23 3.27 6.66
C LEU A 252 17.01 3.65 7.48
N ASP A 253 17.24 4.40 8.56
CA ASP A 253 16.18 5.11 9.27
C ASP A 253 15.87 6.46 8.58
N ILE A 254 14.96 7.23 9.20
CA ILE A 254 14.55 8.56 8.72
C ILE A 254 15.67 9.60 8.82
N ASP A 255 16.64 9.38 9.69
CA ASP A 255 17.81 10.26 9.92
C ASP A 255 19.00 9.86 9.04
N GLY A 256 18.83 8.82 8.19
CA GLY A 256 19.87 8.32 7.29
C GLY A 256 20.87 7.37 7.91
N ASN A 257 20.67 6.96 9.18
CA ASN A 257 21.55 5.98 9.83
C ASN A 257 21.30 4.58 9.28
N GLU A 258 22.34 3.80 9.09
CA GLU A 258 22.24 2.41 8.67
C GLU A 258 21.77 1.54 9.84
N LEU A 259 20.50 1.11 9.79
CA LEU A 259 19.93 0.11 10.70
C LEU A 259 20.36 -1.30 10.33
N ILE A 260 20.46 -1.58 9.04
CA ILE A 260 21.03 -2.81 8.49
C ILE A 260 22.03 -2.39 7.41
N PRO A 261 23.31 -2.82 7.52
CA PRO A 261 24.35 -2.43 6.57
C PRO A 261 24.03 -2.78 5.12
N VAL A 262 24.52 -1.97 4.17
CA VAL A 262 24.31 -2.17 2.73
C VAL A 262 25.32 -3.18 2.18
N ILE A 263 25.29 -4.40 2.69
CA ILE A 263 26.21 -5.48 2.31
C ILE A 263 25.50 -6.74 1.83
N TYR A 264 24.20 -6.89 2.12
CA TYR A 264 23.47 -8.10 1.85
C TYR A 264 23.00 -8.21 0.40
N ASP A 265 23.12 -9.39 -0.20
CA ASP A 265 22.59 -9.69 -1.52
C ASP A 265 21.06 -9.71 -1.53
N TYR A 266 20.48 -10.00 -0.36
CA TYR A 266 19.05 -10.06 -0.22
C TYR A 266 18.62 -9.78 1.22
N ILE A 267 17.60 -8.95 1.37
CA ILE A 267 16.85 -8.77 2.61
C ILE A 267 15.39 -9.07 2.30
N GLY A 268 14.80 -10.05 2.99
CA GLY A 268 13.40 -10.42 2.82
C GLY A 268 12.46 -9.26 3.13
N TYR A 269 11.26 -9.35 2.58
CA TYR A 269 10.18 -8.41 2.88
C TYR A 269 9.16 -9.07 3.80
N SER A 270 8.68 -8.34 4.82
CA SER A 270 7.58 -8.78 5.66
C SER A 270 6.46 -7.76 5.63
N VAL A 271 5.26 -8.25 5.42
CA VAL A 271 4.01 -7.50 5.55
C VAL A 271 3.41 -7.59 6.96
N SER A 272 4.08 -8.31 7.87
CA SER A 272 3.61 -8.46 9.25
C SER A 272 3.60 -7.12 9.98
N PRO A 273 2.54 -6.76 10.70
CA PRO A 273 2.53 -5.58 11.56
C PRO A 273 3.45 -5.73 12.78
N ASN A 274 3.92 -6.96 13.09
CA ASN A 274 4.83 -7.21 14.19
C ASN A 274 6.25 -6.70 13.84
N PRO A 275 6.79 -5.70 14.55
CA PRO A 275 8.12 -5.15 14.28
C PRO A 275 9.24 -6.17 14.49
N ASN A 276 9.01 -7.19 15.31
CA ASN A 276 9.96 -8.26 15.63
C ASN A 276 9.86 -9.46 14.67
N TYR A 277 9.05 -9.35 13.61
CA TYR A 277 8.98 -10.41 12.61
C TYR A 277 10.33 -10.56 11.87
N LEU A 278 10.85 -11.78 11.89
CA LEU A 278 12.15 -12.09 11.30
C LEU A 278 12.04 -12.37 9.80
N VAL A 279 12.79 -11.62 9.01
CA VAL A 279 12.95 -11.84 7.58
C VAL A 279 14.31 -12.49 7.28
N VAL A 280 14.42 -13.20 6.16
CA VAL A 280 15.69 -13.77 5.68
C VAL A 280 16.62 -12.64 5.25
N ILE A 281 17.89 -12.71 5.64
CA ILE A 281 18.99 -11.99 5.01
C ILE A 281 19.97 -12.97 4.40
N ARG A 282 20.59 -12.59 3.29
CA ARG A 282 21.58 -13.42 2.59
C ARG A 282 22.82 -12.60 2.23
N LEU A 283 23.96 -13.21 2.46
CA LEU A 283 25.28 -12.68 2.07
C LEU A 283 26.07 -13.82 1.43
N GLY A 284 26.32 -13.78 0.13
CA GLY A 284 26.84 -14.90 -0.63
C GLY A 284 25.92 -16.11 -0.55
N ASP A 285 26.48 -17.24 -0.13
CA ASP A 285 25.77 -18.49 0.15
C ASP A 285 25.24 -18.60 1.58
N LYS A 286 25.48 -17.60 2.42
CA LYS A 286 25.12 -17.60 3.83
C LYS A 286 23.78 -16.94 4.09
N LEU A 287 23.05 -17.50 5.04
CA LEU A 287 21.73 -17.06 5.49
C LEU A 287 21.77 -16.58 6.93
N GLY A 288 20.97 -15.58 7.21
CA GLY A 288 20.72 -15.05 8.55
C GLY A 288 19.29 -14.52 8.68
N ARG A 289 19.04 -13.79 9.74
CA ARG A 289 17.73 -13.18 10.02
C ARG A 289 17.87 -11.76 10.54
N ALA A 290 16.96 -10.93 10.12
CA ALA A 290 16.83 -9.56 10.61
C ALA A 290 15.38 -9.26 10.98
N THR A 291 15.19 -8.35 11.90
CA THR A 291 13.94 -7.60 12.04
C THR A 291 13.91 -6.50 10.98
N ARG A 292 12.97 -5.58 11.07
CA ARG A 292 12.95 -4.39 10.19
C ARG A 292 14.12 -3.43 10.43
N THR A 293 14.69 -3.44 11.64
CA THR A 293 15.64 -2.41 12.09
C THR A 293 16.97 -2.94 12.55
N GLN A 294 17.14 -4.27 12.67
CA GLN A 294 18.40 -4.83 13.13
C GLN A 294 18.60 -6.27 12.66
N VAL A 295 19.84 -6.64 12.47
CA VAL A 295 20.24 -8.02 12.27
C VAL A 295 20.18 -8.74 13.62
N VAL A 296 19.45 -9.85 13.69
CA VAL A 296 19.30 -10.67 14.91
C VAL A 296 20.17 -11.93 14.81
N ILE A 297 20.19 -12.55 13.64
CA ILE A 297 21.01 -13.70 13.34
C ILE A 297 21.87 -13.34 12.13
N PRO A 298 23.20 -13.23 12.28
CA PRO A 298 24.07 -12.87 11.18
C PRO A 298 24.04 -13.91 10.07
N ALA A 299 24.38 -13.53 8.84
CA ALA A 299 24.40 -14.41 7.68
C ALA A 299 25.64 -15.31 7.69
N ILE A 300 25.64 -16.31 8.54
CA ILE A 300 26.75 -17.26 8.75
C ILE A 300 26.39 -18.72 8.49
N TYR A 301 25.11 -19.01 8.31
CA TYR A 301 24.60 -20.38 8.12
C TYR A 301 24.45 -20.72 6.63
N SER A 302 24.88 -21.92 6.24
CA SER A 302 24.84 -22.34 4.84
C SER A 302 23.46 -22.79 4.37
N GLU A 303 22.60 -23.22 5.30
CA GLU A 303 21.29 -23.78 4.96
C GLU A 303 20.29 -23.56 6.11
N GLN A 304 19.05 -23.26 5.77
CA GLN A 304 17.93 -23.32 6.69
C GLN A 304 17.26 -24.67 6.56
N VAL A 305 17.17 -25.41 7.66
CA VAL A 305 16.66 -26.78 7.67
C VAL A 305 15.17 -26.83 8.06
N ASN A 306 14.74 -26.08 9.08
CA ASN A 306 13.36 -26.13 9.56
C ASN A 306 12.99 -24.91 10.40
N PHE A 307 11.68 -24.77 10.69
CA PHE A 307 11.10 -23.84 11.64
C PHE A 307 10.54 -24.60 12.86
N LEU A 308 10.85 -24.13 14.05
CA LEU A 308 10.33 -24.63 15.32
C LEU A 308 9.68 -23.48 16.09
N GLY A 309 8.50 -23.03 15.65
CA GLY A 309 7.84 -21.86 16.23
C GLY A 309 8.64 -20.58 16.00
N ASP A 310 9.15 -19.98 17.09
CA ASP A 310 10.01 -18.78 17.09
C ASP A 310 11.51 -19.09 16.94
N ARG A 311 11.85 -20.35 16.78
CA ARG A 311 13.22 -20.87 16.60
C ARG A 311 13.41 -21.37 15.19
N ILE A 312 14.64 -21.27 14.68
CA ILE A 312 14.97 -21.67 13.32
C ILE A 312 16.14 -22.61 13.38
N VAL A 313 16.02 -23.75 12.67
CA VAL A 313 17.09 -24.72 12.54
C VAL A 313 17.92 -24.38 11.32
N TYR A 314 19.19 -24.17 11.53
CA TYR A 314 20.18 -23.89 10.50
C TYR A 314 21.26 -24.95 10.47
N LYS A 315 22.02 -24.96 9.36
CA LYS A 315 23.21 -25.76 9.21
C LYS A 315 24.44 -24.87 9.01
N ARG A 316 25.52 -25.19 9.70
CA ARG A 316 26.82 -24.55 9.57
C ARG A 316 27.90 -25.63 9.78
N ASP A 317 28.86 -25.71 8.87
CA ASP A 317 29.98 -26.66 8.94
C ASP A 317 29.54 -28.11 9.19
N GLY A 318 28.46 -28.53 8.52
CA GLY A 318 27.89 -29.87 8.63
C GLY A 318 27.10 -30.18 9.90
N LYS A 319 27.05 -29.26 10.87
CA LYS A 319 26.28 -29.39 12.11
C LYS A 319 24.97 -28.59 12.07
N ASN A 320 23.96 -29.06 12.79
CA ASN A 320 22.72 -28.35 12.97
C ASN A 320 22.76 -27.47 14.21
N TYR A 321 22.16 -26.28 14.10
CA TYR A 321 22.02 -25.29 15.18
C TYR A 321 20.57 -24.83 15.24
N ILE A 322 20.08 -24.61 16.45
CA ILE A 322 18.82 -23.87 16.68
C ILE A 322 19.22 -22.47 17.08
N ALA A 323 18.75 -21.46 16.30
CA ALA A 323 18.90 -20.06 16.66
C ALA A 323 17.55 -19.49 17.07
N ASP A 324 17.53 -18.67 18.12
CA ASP A 324 16.34 -18.01 18.61
C ASP A 324 16.30 -16.52 18.24
N LYS A 325 15.13 -15.91 18.44
CA LYS A 325 14.90 -14.48 18.15
C LYS A 325 15.71 -13.51 19.01
N ASP A 326 16.32 -14.00 20.10
CA ASP A 326 17.11 -13.19 21.03
C ASP A 326 18.61 -13.24 20.68
N GLY A 327 18.96 -13.91 19.56
CA GLY A 327 20.31 -14.00 19.05
C GLY A 327 21.18 -15.02 19.77
N TYR A 328 20.58 -16.05 20.38
CA TYR A 328 21.31 -17.20 20.92
C TYR A 328 21.22 -18.38 19.99
N GLU A 329 22.31 -19.16 19.92
CA GLU A 329 22.34 -20.45 19.23
C GLU A 329 22.65 -21.61 20.18
N TYR A 330 22.18 -22.79 19.77
CA TYR A 330 22.37 -24.05 20.46
C TYR A 330 22.74 -25.10 19.42
N GLU A 331 23.69 -26.00 19.71
CA GLU A 331 23.84 -27.21 18.89
C GLU A 331 22.54 -28.02 18.94
N ALA A 332 22.15 -28.60 17.83
CA ALA A 332 20.91 -29.34 17.69
C ALA A 332 21.16 -30.78 17.25
N GLU A 333 20.47 -31.70 17.89
CA GLU A 333 20.38 -33.13 17.49
C GLU A 333 18.98 -33.38 16.90
N GLY A 334 18.91 -34.31 15.94
CA GLY A 334 17.65 -34.69 15.36
C GLY A 334 17.66 -34.70 13.83
N SER A 335 16.48 -34.90 13.27
CA SER A 335 16.26 -34.88 11.81
C SER A 335 14.92 -34.26 11.48
N LEU A 336 14.68 -33.99 10.17
CA LEU A 336 13.41 -33.48 9.65
C LEU A 336 12.21 -34.39 10.00
N PHE A 337 12.43 -35.73 10.12
CA PHE A 337 11.37 -36.69 10.43
C PHE A 337 11.03 -36.78 11.92
N TRP A 338 12.02 -36.64 12.80
CA TRP A 338 11.87 -36.83 14.25
C TRP A 338 11.92 -35.51 15.03
N GLY A 339 12.08 -34.41 14.33
CA GLY A 339 12.28 -33.10 14.91
C GLY A 339 13.72 -32.89 15.40
N PHE A 340 13.97 -31.60 15.81
CA PHE A 340 15.26 -31.18 16.33
C PHE A 340 15.13 -30.82 17.81
N LYS A 341 16.14 -31.18 18.60
CA LYS A 341 16.24 -30.87 20.02
C LYS A 341 17.52 -30.09 20.29
N ALA A 342 17.37 -28.95 20.97
CA ALA A 342 18.52 -28.14 21.40
C ALA A 342 19.30 -28.82 22.53
N LYS A 343 20.61 -28.77 22.45
CA LYS A 343 21.52 -29.11 23.56
C LYS A 343 21.69 -27.86 24.40
N LEU A 344 20.97 -27.76 25.51
CA LEU A 344 20.89 -26.53 26.33
C LEU A 344 22.24 -26.11 26.89
N GLU A 345 23.12 -27.05 27.16
CA GLU A 345 24.49 -26.83 27.65
C GLU A 345 25.39 -26.12 26.64
N THR A 346 24.99 -26.12 25.35
CA THR A 346 25.74 -25.47 24.27
C THR A 346 25.28 -24.05 23.97
N LYS A 347 24.39 -23.49 24.82
CA LYS A 347 23.87 -22.12 24.65
C LYS A 347 25.01 -21.13 24.58
N ARG A 348 25.04 -20.37 23.50
CA ARG A 348 25.96 -19.25 23.32
C ARG A 348 25.32 -18.11 22.56
N LYS A 349 25.76 -16.88 22.82
CA LYS A 349 25.34 -15.74 22.05
C LYS A 349 26.05 -15.76 20.70
N ILE A 350 25.30 -15.55 19.63
CA ILE A 350 25.86 -15.45 18.28
C ILE A 350 26.71 -14.18 18.22
N GLN A 351 27.97 -14.34 17.88
CA GLN A 351 28.88 -13.20 17.70
C GLN A 351 28.71 -12.66 16.28
N PHE A 352 28.64 -11.36 16.17
CA PHE A 352 28.76 -10.66 14.89
C PHE A 352 30.26 -10.48 14.66
N GLU A 353 30.86 -11.29 13.81
CA GLU A 353 32.19 -10.99 13.29
C GLU A 353 32.05 -9.72 12.45
N GLU A 354 32.92 -8.73 12.69
CA GLU A 354 33.03 -7.58 11.79
C GLU A 354 33.41 -8.14 10.41
N GLN A 355 32.43 -8.10 9.50
CA GLN A 355 32.67 -8.51 8.13
C GLN A 355 33.46 -7.40 7.48
N GLU A 356 34.78 -7.55 7.44
CA GLU A 356 35.63 -6.67 6.64
C GLU A 356 35.16 -6.73 5.19
N ILE A 357 34.74 -5.57 4.70
CA ILE A 357 34.33 -5.36 3.32
C ILE A 357 35.64 -5.14 2.54
N GLU A 358 36.10 -6.18 1.80
CA GLU A 358 37.10 -6.02 0.76
C GLU A 358 36.55 -5.23 -0.44
#